data_358840f777fba5288a207d5393b1db5f
#
_entry.id   358840f777fba5288a207d5393b1db5f
#
_cell.length_a   1.000
_cell.length_b   1.000
_cell.length_c   1.000
_cell.angle_alpha   90.00
_cell.angle_beta   90.00
_cell.angle_gamma   90.00
#
_symmetry.space_group_name_H-M   'P 1'
#
loop_
_entity.id
_entity.type
_entity.pdbx_description
1 polymer ?
#
loop_
_entity_poly.entity_id
_entity_poly.type
_entity_poly.pdbx_seq_one_letter_code
_entity_poly.pdbx_strand_id
1 'polypeptide(L)'
;MEFFSEITMALIFAGFSFRTGSLVQQILQHAGPLTVTPLIIFEVIKLLLLFAIFTTMWILLVYDKKWLQLPVNLLHLLIILSGIYFLFNLYAKYGLNLLIEIRGGQILLAKNSLRLQDIWQYLLRDFSCFLGVMLVLPGIYFVLYKFSRETLVGGGDFILLISVALLLGRWELGIIELGLSNLLAAIFNYRMLKNPKNRQPFGFAPYIILACMLTLLFQTEILRLIFLVY
;
A
#
# COMPACT_ATOMS: atom_id res chain seq x y z
N MET A 1 20.39 -0.41 17.20
CA MET A 1 19.02 -0.47 16.68
C MET A 1 18.81 0.41 15.46
N GLU A 2 19.42 1.58 15.39
CA GLU A 2 19.36 2.47 14.22
C GLU A 2 19.90 1.81 12.94
N PHE A 3 21.05 1.17 13.02
CA PHE A 3 21.68 0.44 11.91
C PHE A 3 20.78 -0.65 11.29
N PHE A 4 20.03 -1.38 12.13
CA PHE A 4 19.10 -2.42 11.64
C PHE A 4 17.92 -1.82 10.89
N SER A 5 17.49 -0.63 11.29
CA SER A 5 16.41 0.10 10.66
C SER A 5 16.82 0.64 9.28
N GLU A 6 18.04 1.14 9.15
CA GLU A 6 18.58 1.64 7.89
C GLU A 6 18.76 0.52 6.86
N ILE A 7 19.29 -0.64 7.28
CA ILE A 7 19.42 -1.80 6.40
C ILE A 7 18.05 -2.29 5.92
N THR A 8 17.05 -2.35 6.80
CA THR A 8 15.71 -2.79 6.43
C THR A 8 15.09 -1.86 5.39
N MET A 9 15.22 -0.54 5.57
CA MET A 9 14.76 0.44 4.58
C MET A 9 15.49 0.32 3.26
N ALA A 10 16.82 0.16 3.29
CA ALA A 10 17.62 -0.02 2.09
C ALA A 10 17.22 -1.27 1.31
N LEU A 11 16.98 -2.39 1.99
CA LEU A 11 16.55 -3.65 1.37
C LEU A 11 15.14 -3.55 0.77
N ILE A 12 14.19 -2.94 1.47
CA ILE A 12 12.83 -2.73 0.98
C ILE A 12 12.89 -1.83 -0.27
N PHE A 13 13.64 -0.73 -0.20
CA PHE A 13 13.77 0.19 -1.33
C PHE A 13 14.47 -0.46 -2.53
N ALA A 14 15.53 -1.25 -2.31
CA ALA A 14 16.19 -2.01 -3.35
C ALA A 14 15.22 -3.01 -4.02
N GLY A 15 14.39 -3.69 -3.25
CA GLY A 15 13.37 -4.61 -3.77
C GLY A 15 12.35 -3.91 -4.67
N PHE A 16 11.86 -2.73 -4.27
CA PHE A 16 10.94 -1.93 -5.10
C PHE A 16 11.62 -1.38 -6.35
N SER A 17 12.87 -0.91 -6.25
CA SER A 17 13.64 -0.40 -7.38
C SER A 17 13.93 -1.51 -8.40
N PHE A 18 14.27 -2.71 -7.94
CA PHE A 18 14.48 -3.87 -8.80
C PHE A 18 13.20 -4.25 -9.54
N ARG A 19 12.07 -4.28 -8.85
CA ARG A 19 10.76 -4.58 -9.44
C ARG A 19 10.35 -3.54 -10.48
N THR A 20 10.55 -2.26 -10.21
CA THR A 20 10.27 -1.17 -11.15
C THR A 20 11.18 -1.26 -12.37
N GLY A 21 12.47 -1.57 -12.18
CA GLY A 21 13.42 -1.79 -13.26
C GLY A 21 13.02 -2.92 -14.20
N SER A 22 12.53 -4.04 -13.68
CA SER A 22 12.03 -5.16 -14.49
C SER A 22 10.80 -4.80 -15.31
N LEU A 23 9.87 -4.00 -14.76
CA LEU A 23 8.70 -3.48 -15.48
C LEU A 23 9.12 -2.53 -16.61
N VAL A 24 10.03 -1.60 -16.34
CA VAL A 24 10.57 -0.69 -17.37
C VAL A 24 11.23 -1.48 -18.49
N GLN A 25 11.99 -2.51 -18.18
CA GLN A 25 12.62 -3.37 -19.19
C GLN A 25 11.59 -4.11 -20.07
N GLN A 26 10.50 -4.61 -19.48
CA GLN A 26 9.39 -5.21 -20.23
C GLN A 26 8.71 -4.20 -21.15
N ILE A 27 8.49 -2.97 -20.68
CA ILE A 27 7.91 -1.87 -21.49
C ILE A 27 8.82 -1.56 -22.68
N LEU A 28 10.13 -1.46 -22.45
CA LEU A 28 11.12 -1.19 -23.51
C LEU A 28 11.15 -2.27 -24.59
N GLN A 29 10.92 -3.53 -24.23
CA GLN A 29 10.94 -4.66 -25.17
C GLN A 29 9.68 -4.75 -26.05
N HIS A 30 8.52 -4.31 -25.56
CA HIS A 30 7.23 -4.56 -26.22
C HIS A 30 6.54 -3.30 -26.76
N ALA A 31 6.98 -2.10 -26.39
CA ALA A 31 6.35 -0.84 -26.79
C ALA A 31 7.17 -0.10 -27.85
N GLY A 32 6.49 0.51 -28.82
CA GLY A 32 7.14 1.37 -29.81
C GLY A 32 7.66 2.68 -29.19
N PRO A 33 8.66 3.34 -29.80
CA PRO A 33 9.37 4.48 -29.21
C PRO A 33 8.49 5.67 -28.81
N LEU A 34 7.37 5.88 -29.49
CA LEU A 34 6.42 6.99 -29.19
C LEU A 34 5.56 6.76 -27.94
N THR A 35 5.39 5.50 -27.51
CA THR A 35 4.58 5.13 -26.32
C THR A 35 5.43 4.88 -25.11
N VAL A 36 6.71 4.61 -25.28
CA VAL A 36 7.66 4.26 -24.22
C VAL A 36 7.91 5.44 -23.29
N THR A 37 8.14 6.63 -23.84
CA THR A 37 8.53 7.82 -23.03
C THR A 37 7.49 8.19 -21.97
N PRO A 38 6.20 8.36 -22.26
CA PRO A 38 5.21 8.72 -21.25
C PRO A 38 5.02 7.63 -20.19
N LEU A 39 5.12 6.35 -20.57
CA LEU A 39 5.01 5.23 -19.64
C LEU A 39 6.18 5.19 -18.64
N ILE A 40 7.40 5.40 -19.11
CA ILE A 40 8.58 5.45 -18.24
C ILE A 40 8.49 6.63 -17.27
N ILE A 41 8.14 7.82 -17.75
CA ILE A 41 7.96 9.00 -16.90
C ILE A 41 6.93 8.70 -15.81
N PHE A 42 5.85 8.05 -16.16
CA PHE A 42 4.79 7.70 -15.23
C PHE A 42 5.26 6.73 -14.13
N GLU A 43 6.00 5.69 -14.48
CA GLU A 43 6.57 4.73 -13.52
C GLU A 43 7.64 5.38 -12.62
N VAL A 44 8.43 6.31 -13.15
CA VAL A 44 9.41 7.08 -12.36
C VAL A 44 8.70 7.97 -11.33
N ILE A 45 7.64 8.70 -11.73
CA ILE A 45 6.86 9.52 -10.82
C ILE A 45 6.24 8.66 -9.71
N LYS A 46 5.70 7.50 -10.07
CA LYS A 46 5.11 6.53 -9.13
C LYS A 46 6.14 6.03 -8.11
N LEU A 47 7.36 5.73 -8.57
CA LEU A 47 8.45 5.31 -7.70
C LEU A 47 8.87 6.43 -6.73
N LEU A 48 9.00 7.68 -7.22
CA LEU A 48 9.32 8.83 -6.36
C LEU A 48 8.24 9.07 -5.31
N LEU A 49 6.97 8.94 -5.69
CA LEU A 49 5.85 9.08 -4.76
C LEU A 49 5.87 7.98 -3.69
N LEU A 50 6.13 6.73 -4.09
CA LEU A 50 6.26 5.61 -3.17
C LEU A 50 7.44 5.82 -2.19
N PHE A 51 8.54 6.36 -2.67
CA PHE A 51 9.68 6.73 -1.83
C PHE A 51 9.30 7.79 -0.78
N ALA A 52 8.59 8.84 -1.18
CA ALA A 52 8.10 9.87 -0.27
C ALA A 52 7.15 9.28 0.80
N ILE A 53 6.26 8.37 0.41
CA ILE A 53 5.36 7.66 1.32
C ILE A 53 6.16 6.83 2.34
N PHE A 54 7.11 6.02 1.89
CA PHE A 54 7.93 5.20 2.79
C PHE A 54 8.80 6.02 3.72
N THR A 55 9.35 7.13 3.24
CA THR A 55 10.10 8.06 4.09
C THR A 55 9.21 8.65 5.19
N THR A 56 7.99 9.05 4.86
CA THR A 56 7.01 9.56 5.83
C THR A 56 6.61 8.48 6.84
N MET A 57 6.34 7.26 6.39
CA MET A 57 6.06 6.10 7.26
C MET A 57 7.23 5.81 8.19
N TRP A 58 8.46 5.92 7.70
CA TRP A 58 9.65 5.70 8.50
C TRP A 58 9.79 6.74 9.62
N ILE A 59 9.56 8.01 9.30
CA ILE A 59 9.55 9.08 10.30
C ILE A 59 8.48 8.79 11.36
N LEU A 60 7.27 8.39 10.96
CA LEU A 60 6.19 8.02 11.89
C LEU A 60 6.57 6.84 12.79
N LEU A 61 7.25 5.83 12.25
CA LEU A 61 7.75 4.68 13.01
C LEU A 61 8.74 5.13 14.11
N VAL A 62 9.67 6.03 13.78
CA VAL A 62 10.63 6.56 14.75
C VAL A 62 9.93 7.38 15.83
N TYR A 63 8.95 8.21 15.45
CA TYR A 63 8.15 9.01 16.38
C TYR A 63 7.37 8.12 17.35
N ASP A 64 6.64 7.13 16.84
CA ASP A 64 5.85 6.23 17.67
C ASP A 64 6.72 5.45 18.66
N LYS A 65 7.88 4.96 18.20
CA LYS A 65 8.81 4.23 19.06
C LYS A 65 9.41 5.08 20.17
N LYS A 66 9.64 6.37 19.91
CA LYS A 66 10.32 7.26 20.86
C LYS A 66 9.35 7.96 21.81
N TRP A 67 8.17 8.37 21.32
CA TRP A 67 7.23 9.20 22.07
C TRP A 67 5.86 8.56 22.27
N LEU A 68 5.61 7.38 21.69
CA LEU A 68 4.30 6.70 21.70
C LEU A 68 3.16 7.61 21.23
N GLN A 69 3.48 8.52 20.31
CA GLN A 69 2.54 9.48 19.74
C GLN A 69 2.81 9.66 18.25
N LEU A 70 1.78 9.68 17.47
CA LEU A 70 1.86 9.93 16.05
C LEU A 70 1.52 11.38 15.74
N PRO A 71 2.42 12.16 15.13
CA PRO A 71 2.15 13.55 14.79
C PRO A 71 1.08 13.65 13.71
N VAL A 72 -0.03 14.31 14.02
CA VAL A 72 -1.24 14.40 13.19
C VAL A 72 -0.94 14.99 11.81
N ASN A 73 -0.05 15.99 11.75
CA ASN A 73 0.33 16.62 10.48
C ASN A 73 1.02 15.64 9.51
N LEU A 74 1.88 14.75 10.03
CA LEU A 74 2.54 13.72 9.21
C LEU A 74 1.55 12.64 8.77
N LEU A 75 0.56 12.30 9.60
CA LEU A 75 -0.51 11.39 9.23
C LEU A 75 -1.36 11.97 8.10
N HIS A 76 -1.74 13.24 8.15
CA HIS A 76 -2.45 13.90 7.06
C HIS A 76 -1.62 13.95 5.78
N LEU A 77 -0.33 14.29 5.88
CA LEU A 77 0.57 14.24 4.73
C LEU A 77 0.61 12.84 4.10
N LEU A 78 0.71 11.80 4.93
CA LEU A 78 0.73 10.42 4.48
C LEU A 78 -0.59 10.04 3.76
N ILE A 79 -1.75 10.46 4.27
CA ILE A 79 -3.05 10.23 3.61
C ILE A 79 -3.08 10.90 2.24
N ILE A 80 -2.62 12.15 2.13
CA ILE A 80 -2.59 12.89 0.87
C ILE A 80 -1.68 12.17 -0.14
N LEU A 81 -0.47 11.81 0.26
CA LEU A 81 0.49 11.10 -0.61
C LEU A 81 -0.06 9.75 -1.06
N SER A 82 -0.65 8.97 -0.14
CA SER A 82 -1.27 7.67 -0.43
C SER A 82 -2.48 7.82 -1.35
N GLY A 83 -3.28 8.87 -1.16
CA GLY A 83 -4.41 9.20 -2.04
C GLY A 83 -3.97 9.55 -3.46
N ILE A 84 -2.93 10.38 -3.60
CA ILE A 84 -2.33 10.70 -4.91
C ILE A 84 -1.80 9.41 -5.56
N TYR A 85 -1.08 8.57 -4.82
CA TYR A 85 -0.58 7.28 -5.32
C TYR A 85 -1.71 6.37 -5.80
N PHE A 86 -2.80 6.28 -5.05
CA PHE A 86 -3.99 5.52 -5.44
C PHE A 86 -4.61 6.03 -6.74
N LEU A 87 -4.81 7.36 -6.86
CA LEU A 87 -5.32 7.98 -8.08
C LEU A 87 -4.40 7.75 -9.28
N PHE A 88 -3.09 7.81 -9.06
CA PHE A 88 -2.11 7.50 -10.09
C PHE A 88 -2.22 6.04 -10.57
N ASN A 89 -2.40 5.09 -9.67
CA ASN A 89 -2.60 3.68 -10.05
C ASN A 89 -3.90 3.47 -10.83
N LEU A 90 -4.99 4.13 -10.44
CA LEU A 90 -6.24 4.09 -11.19
C LEU A 90 -6.06 4.68 -12.59
N TYR A 91 -5.42 5.85 -12.70
CA TYR A 91 -5.16 6.48 -13.98
C TYR A 91 -4.26 5.61 -14.87
N ALA A 92 -3.20 5.00 -14.32
CA ALA A 92 -2.34 4.08 -15.06
C ALA A 92 -3.13 2.88 -15.62
N LYS A 93 -4.02 2.32 -14.79
CA LYS A 93 -4.80 1.13 -15.16
C LYS A 93 -5.87 1.41 -16.21
N TYR A 94 -6.57 2.54 -16.11
CA TYR A 94 -7.72 2.84 -16.96
C TYR A 94 -7.45 3.94 -17.97
N GLY A 95 -6.76 5.01 -17.59
CA GLY A 95 -6.52 6.18 -18.43
C GLY A 95 -5.53 5.91 -19.56
N LEU A 96 -4.47 5.14 -19.30
CA LEU A 96 -3.49 4.80 -20.35
C LEU A 96 -4.11 3.87 -21.39
N ASN A 97 -4.91 2.90 -20.98
CA ASN A 97 -5.61 2.02 -21.91
C ASN A 97 -6.57 2.80 -22.80
N LEU A 98 -7.31 3.73 -22.23
CA LEU A 98 -8.25 4.60 -22.97
C LEU A 98 -7.51 5.55 -23.93
N LEU A 99 -6.37 6.11 -23.54
CA LEU A 99 -5.54 6.97 -24.41
C LEU A 99 -4.91 6.20 -25.58
N ILE A 100 -4.49 4.96 -25.35
CA ILE A 100 -3.96 4.08 -26.42
C ILE A 100 -5.06 3.77 -27.41
N GLU A 101 -6.28 3.50 -26.94
CA GLU A 101 -7.43 3.21 -27.78
C GLU A 101 -7.88 4.45 -28.61
N ILE A 102 -7.90 5.64 -28.02
CA ILE A 102 -8.26 6.90 -28.70
C ILE A 102 -7.19 7.30 -29.75
N ARG A 103 -5.90 7.13 -29.46
CA ARG A 103 -4.81 7.46 -30.40
C ARG A 103 -4.59 6.41 -31.48
N GLY A 104 -4.92 5.16 -31.20
CA GLY A 104 -4.78 4.05 -32.14
C GLY A 104 -5.86 3.96 -33.23
N GLY A 105 -6.72 4.93 -33.34
CA GLY A 105 -7.85 5.23 -34.27
C GLY A 105 -8.16 4.34 -35.47
N GLN A 106 -7.42 3.30 -35.76
CA GLN A 106 -7.71 2.28 -36.78
C GLN A 106 -7.12 0.87 -36.54
N ILE A 107 -6.21 0.68 -35.57
CA ILE A 107 -5.35 -0.52 -35.66
C ILE A 107 -5.83 -1.68 -34.77
N LEU A 108 -6.64 -1.50 -33.77
CA LEU A 108 -7.03 -2.58 -32.86
C LEU A 108 -8.54 -2.72 -32.56
N LEU A 109 -9.37 -2.14 -33.39
CA LEU A 109 -10.83 -2.29 -33.31
C LEU A 109 -11.33 -3.71 -33.60
N ALA A 110 -10.47 -4.64 -33.94
CA ALA A 110 -10.94 -5.89 -34.52
C ALA A 110 -11.10 -7.04 -33.53
N LYS A 111 -10.47 -7.09 -32.34
CA LYS A 111 -10.62 -8.34 -31.54
C LYS A 111 -10.65 -8.26 -30.02
N ASN A 112 -10.24 -7.17 -29.37
CA ASN A 112 -10.29 -7.04 -27.90
C ASN A 112 -10.59 -5.62 -27.43
N SER A 113 -11.42 -4.85 -28.12
CA SER A 113 -11.94 -3.59 -27.58
C SER A 113 -12.76 -3.91 -26.34
N LEU A 114 -12.19 -3.66 -25.19
CA LEU A 114 -12.95 -3.57 -23.96
C LEU A 114 -14.04 -2.52 -24.21
N ARG A 115 -15.27 -2.96 -24.44
CA ARG A 115 -16.38 -2.02 -24.63
C ARG A 115 -16.40 -1.08 -23.42
N LEU A 116 -16.79 0.17 -23.60
CA LEU A 116 -16.95 1.13 -22.48
C LEU A 116 -17.70 0.51 -21.29
N GLN A 117 -18.62 -0.42 -21.56
CA GLN A 117 -19.30 -1.21 -20.53
C GLN A 117 -18.35 -2.09 -19.71
N ASP A 118 -17.35 -2.72 -20.33
CA ASP A 118 -16.41 -3.59 -19.65
C ASP A 118 -15.47 -2.75 -18.75
N ILE A 119 -15.03 -1.58 -19.24
CA ILE A 119 -14.22 -0.63 -18.45
C ILE A 119 -14.99 -0.18 -17.20
N TRP A 120 -16.29 0.15 -17.38
CA TRP A 120 -17.14 0.56 -16.27
C TRP A 120 -17.32 -0.57 -15.22
N GLN A 121 -17.53 -1.81 -15.66
CA GLN A 121 -17.63 -2.97 -14.76
C GLN A 121 -16.33 -3.22 -14.00
N TYR A 122 -15.17 -3.13 -14.66
CA TYR A 122 -13.88 -3.26 -13.99
C TYR A 122 -13.62 -2.15 -12.98
N LEU A 123 -13.97 -0.91 -13.31
CA LEU A 123 -13.85 0.25 -12.43
C LEU A 123 -14.75 0.09 -11.19
N LEU A 124 -16.00 -0.34 -11.37
CA LEU A 124 -16.92 -0.62 -10.26
C LEU A 124 -16.39 -1.74 -9.37
N ARG A 125 -15.82 -2.80 -9.95
CA ARG A 125 -15.22 -3.90 -9.19
C ARG A 125 -14.02 -3.42 -8.37
N ASP A 126 -13.12 -2.66 -8.96
CA ASP A 126 -11.96 -2.13 -8.25
C ASP A 126 -12.37 -1.15 -7.16
N PHE A 127 -13.37 -0.33 -7.41
CA PHE A 127 -13.94 0.56 -6.41
C PHE A 127 -14.60 -0.21 -5.25
N SER A 128 -15.30 -1.31 -5.54
CA SER A 128 -15.85 -2.19 -4.51
C SER A 128 -14.76 -2.86 -3.67
N CYS A 129 -13.67 -3.32 -4.30
CA CYS A 129 -12.50 -3.86 -3.60
C CYS A 129 -11.84 -2.80 -2.72
N PHE A 130 -11.75 -1.55 -3.21
CA PHE A 130 -11.24 -0.43 -2.44
C PHE A 130 -12.13 -0.10 -1.24
N LEU A 131 -13.45 -0.04 -1.41
CA LEU A 131 -14.38 0.12 -0.29
C LEU A 131 -14.25 -1.01 0.73
N GLY A 132 -14.05 -2.25 0.25
CA GLY A 132 -13.81 -3.39 1.13
C GLY A 132 -12.58 -3.22 2.01
N VAL A 133 -11.43 -2.81 1.47
CA VAL A 133 -10.23 -2.58 2.28
C VAL A 133 -10.39 -1.40 3.24
N MET A 134 -11.10 -0.35 2.83
CA MET A 134 -11.42 0.80 3.69
C MET A 134 -12.33 0.41 4.87
N LEU A 135 -13.22 -0.55 4.68
CA LEU A 135 -14.07 -1.07 5.77
C LEU A 135 -13.28 -2.03 6.68
N VAL A 136 -12.47 -2.91 6.11
CA VAL A 136 -11.74 -3.94 6.88
C VAL A 136 -10.65 -3.30 7.74
N LEU A 137 -9.71 -2.57 7.16
CA LEU A 137 -8.57 -2.06 7.89
C LEU A 137 -8.96 -0.94 8.87
N PRO A 138 -9.29 0.28 8.42
CA PRO A 138 -9.60 1.33 9.37
C PRO A 138 -10.93 1.10 10.10
N GLY A 139 -11.89 0.36 9.50
CA GLY A 139 -13.17 0.09 10.13
C GLY A 139 -13.04 -0.77 11.39
N ILE A 140 -12.31 -1.88 11.34
CA ILE A 140 -12.08 -2.75 12.51
C ILE A 140 -11.37 -1.96 13.61
N TYR A 141 -10.31 -1.22 13.26
CA TYR A 141 -9.55 -0.44 14.25
C TYR A 141 -10.35 0.75 14.80
N PHE A 142 -11.22 1.37 14.01
CA PHE A 142 -12.13 2.39 14.48
C PHE A 142 -13.12 1.84 15.52
N VAL A 143 -13.66 0.65 15.27
CA VAL A 143 -14.54 -0.05 16.21
C VAL A 143 -13.78 -0.35 17.52
N LEU A 144 -12.57 -0.93 17.41
CA LEU A 144 -11.71 -1.20 18.56
C LEU A 144 -11.37 0.07 19.35
N TYR A 145 -10.99 1.15 18.67
CA TYR A 145 -10.71 2.46 19.26
C TYR A 145 -11.91 2.97 20.05
N LYS A 146 -13.09 2.98 19.44
CA LYS A 146 -14.31 3.50 20.06
C LYS A 146 -14.78 2.65 21.24
N PHE A 147 -14.73 1.32 21.15
CA PHE A 147 -15.16 0.42 22.22
C PHE A 147 -14.14 0.30 23.35
N SER A 148 -12.86 0.38 23.05
CA SER A 148 -11.81 0.30 24.07
C SER A 148 -11.55 1.62 24.81
N ARG A 149 -12.18 2.71 24.42
CA ARG A 149 -11.92 4.06 24.97
C ARG A 149 -10.42 4.37 24.96
N GLU A 150 -9.75 4.15 23.83
CA GLU A 150 -8.32 4.41 23.61
C GLU A 150 -7.35 3.51 24.38
N THR A 151 -7.82 2.47 25.06
CA THR A 151 -6.94 1.59 25.85
C THR A 151 -6.25 0.51 25.04
N LEU A 152 -6.83 0.05 23.91
CA LEU A 152 -6.29 -1.01 23.08
C LEU A 152 -5.61 -0.48 21.81
N VAL A 153 -6.16 0.58 21.23
CA VAL A 153 -5.68 1.15 19.96
C VAL A 153 -5.70 2.67 20.07
N GLY A 154 -4.61 3.32 19.66
CA GLY A 154 -4.53 4.77 19.60
C GLY A 154 -5.28 5.36 18.41
N GLY A 155 -5.79 6.58 18.52
CA GLY A 155 -6.44 7.28 17.41
C GLY A 155 -5.52 7.50 16.21
N GLY A 156 -4.21 7.60 16.43
CA GLY A 156 -3.21 7.70 15.36
C GLY A 156 -3.08 6.44 14.52
N ASP A 157 -3.20 5.25 15.12
CA ASP A 157 -3.13 3.97 14.41
C ASP A 157 -4.29 3.79 13.43
N PHE A 158 -5.49 4.20 13.84
CA PHE A 158 -6.66 4.20 12.97
C PHE A 158 -6.45 5.11 11.74
N ILE A 159 -5.93 6.32 11.95
CA ILE A 159 -5.65 7.27 10.86
C ILE A 159 -4.55 6.73 9.93
N LEU A 160 -3.51 6.11 10.50
CA LEU A 160 -2.45 5.44 9.74
C LEU A 160 -3.02 4.34 8.81
N LEU A 161 -3.96 3.55 9.30
CA LEU A 161 -4.59 2.48 8.54
C LEU A 161 -5.44 2.97 7.36
N ILE A 162 -5.96 4.21 7.39
CA ILE A 162 -6.58 4.82 6.22
C ILE A 162 -5.55 4.96 5.09
N SER A 163 -4.34 5.43 5.41
CA SER A 163 -3.26 5.55 4.42
C SER A 163 -2.82 4.19 3.87
N VAL A 164 -2.74 3.19 4.74
CA VAL A 164 -2.40 1.80 4.34
C VAL A 164 -3.48 1.23 3.44
N ALA A 165 -4.76 1.45 3.74
CA ALA A 165 -5.86 1.00 2.90
C ALA A 165 -5.83 1.65 1.49
N LEU A 166 -5.48 2.94 1.40
CA LEU A 166 -5.27 3.64 0.13
C LEU A 166 -4.11 3.04 -0.69
N LEU A 167 -3.03 2.61 -0.01
CA LEU A 167 -1.88 2.00 -0.68
C LEU A 167 -2.17 0.60 -1.19
N LEU A 168 -2.85 -0.22 -0.40
CA LEU A 168 -3.16 -1.60 -0.75
C LEU A 168 -4.26 -1.71 -1.80
N GLY A 169 -5.30 -0.87 -1.73
CA GLY A 169 -6.38 -0.78 -2.70
C GLY A 169 -7.25 -2.05 -2.87
N ARG A 170 -6.92 -3.15 -2.16
CA ARG A 170 -7.59 -4.45 -2.27
C ARG A 170 -7.84 -5.06 -0.89
N TRP A 171 -9.04 -5.56 -0.67
CA TRP A 171 -9.45 -6.10 0.63
C TRP A 171 -8.69 -7.38 1.02
N GLU A 172 -8.29 -8.21 0.03
CA GLU A 172 -7.49 -9.41 0.27
C GLU A 172 -6.12 -9.06 0.88
N LEU A 173 -5.47 -8.04 0.34
CA LEU A 173 -4.20 -7.54 0.88
C LEU A 173 -4.40 -6.90 2.25
N GLY A 174 -5.55 -6.24 2.47
CA GLY A 174 -5.91 -5.66 3.76
C GLY A 174 -6.04 -6.71 4.87
N ILE A 175 -6.66 -7.86 4.59
CA ILE A 175 -6.76 -8.96 5.56
C ILE A 175 -5.37 -9.51 5.90
N ILE A 176 -4.51 -9.67 4.91
CA ILE A 176 -3.14 -10.18 5.14
C ILE A 176 -2.32 -9.17 5.95
N GLU A 177 -2.43 -7.89 5.62
CA GLU A 177 -1.78 -6.82 6.39
C GLU A 177 -2.24 -6.82 7.84
N LEU A 178 -3.56 -6.92 8.09
CA LEU A 178 -4.13 -7.01 9.41
C LEU A 178 -3.58 -8.22 10.20
N GLY A 179 -3.53 -9.38 9.57
CA GLY A 179 -2.96 -10.59 10.18
C GLY A 179 -1.48 -10.45 10.48
N LEU A 180 -0.72 -9.91 9.52
CA LEU A 180 0.73 -9.76 9.62
C LEU A 180 1.12 -8.71 10.68
N SER A 181 0.43 -7.57 10.74
CA SER A 181 0.70 -6.53 11.75
C SER A 181 0.45 -7.03 13.16
N ASN A 182 -0.64 -7.76 13.38
CA ASN A 182 -0.93 -8.38 14.67
C ASN A 182 0.06 -9.50 15.03
N LEU A 183 0.46 -10.32 14.06
CA LEU A 183 1.47 -11.37 14.24
C LEU A 183 2.83 -10.77 14.63
N LEU A 184 3.28 -9.74 13.92
CA LEU A 184 4.52 -9.03 14.23
C LEU A 184 4.46 -8.42 15.64
N ALA A 185 3.37 -7.76 15.99
CA ALA A 185 3.17 -7.20 17.31
C ALA A 185 3.24 -8.28 18.40
N ALA A 186 2.61 -9.42 18.19
CA ALA A 186 2.63 -10.54 19.13
C ALA A 186 4.05 -11.13 19.30
N ILE A 187 4.78 -11.36 18.21
CA ILE A 187 6.14 -11.92 18.23
C ILE A 187 7.10 -10.98 18.96
N PHE A 188 7.12 -9.69 18.58
CA PHE A 188 8.08 -8.74 19.15
C PHE A 188 7.76 -8.37 20.61
N ASN A 189 6.51 -8.44 21.02
CA ASN A 189 6.09 -8.14 22.38
C ASN A 189 5.83 -9.40 23.24
N TYR A 190 6.15 -10.59 22.73
CA TYR A 190 5.91 -11.86 23.44
C TYR A 190 6.43 -11.87 24.89
N ARG A 191 7.64 -11.33 25.13
CA ARG A 191 8.23 -11.27 26.47
C ARG A 191 7.45 -10.36 27.42
N MET A 192 6.89 -9.25 26.91
CA MET A 192 6.06 -8.33 27.69
C MET A 192 4.68 -8.94 27.98
N LEU A 193 4.11 -9.65 27.01
CA LEU A 193 2.82 -10.33 27.16
C LEU A 193 2.88 -11.46 28.19
N LYS A 194 4.02 -12.15 28.28
CA LYS A 194 4.21 -13.26 29.24
C LYS A 194 4.34 -12.78 30.69
N ASN A 195 4.82 -11.56 30.95
CA ASN A 195 5.02 -11.01 32.28
C ASN A 195 4.08 -9.82 32.56
N PRO A 196 2.92 -10.04 33.19
CA PRO A 196 1.92 -8.97 33.43
C PRO A 196 2.44 -7.83 34.32
N LYS A 197 3.48 -8.08 35.13
CA LYS A 197 4.10 -7.04 35.99
C LYS A 197 4.96 -6.04 35.19
N ASN A 198 5.39 -6.37 33.97
CA ASN A 198 6.26 -5.55 33.12
C ASN A 198 5.50 -4.98 31.90
N ARG A 199 4.19 -4.88 31.97
CA ARG A 199 3.40 -4.29 30.89
C ARG A 199 3.69 -2.80 30.73
N GLN A 200 4.51 -2.48 29.76
CA GLN A 200 4.69 -1.10 29.31
C GLN A 200 3.81 -0.87 28.08
N PRO A 201 3.24 0.34 27.92
CA PRO A 201 2.58 0.70 26.68
C PRO A 201 3.57 0.60 25.53
N PHE A 202 3.16 0.01 24.41
CA PHE A 202 3.96 -0.08 23.20
C PHE A 202 3.18 0.52 22.02
N GLY A 203 3.90 1.21 21.12
CA GLY A 203 3.32 1.72 19.90
C GLY A 203 2.98 0.58 18.95
N PHE A 204 1.81 0.63 18.34
CA PHE A 204 1.37 -0.38 17.36
C PHE A 204 1.75 0.01 15.93
N ALA A 205 1.90 1.29 15.64
CA ALA A 205 2.24 1.82 14.32
C ALA A 205 3.48 1.17 13.66
N PRO A 206 4.60 0.85 14.35
CA PRO A 206 5.72 0.17 13.74
C PRO A 206 5.36 -1.16 13.08
N TYR A 207 4.45 -1.93 13.66
CA TYR A 207 4.04 -3.24 13.14
C TYR A 207 3.12 -3.08 11.94
N ILE A 208 2.21 -2.08 11.95
CA ILE A 208 1.38 -1.70 10.79
C ILE A 208 2.28 -1.31 9.62
N ILE A 209 3.26 -0.43 9.84
CA ILE A 209 4.16 0.06 8.79
C ILE A 209 4.98 -1.08 8.19
N LEU A 210 5.57 -1.93 9.02
CA LEU A 210 6.35 -3.08 8.56
C LEU A 210 5.48 -4.08 7.80
N ALA A 211 4.30 -4.39 8.30
CA ALA A 211 3.34 -5.27 7.64
C ALA A 211 2.91 -4.71 6.28
N CYS A 212 2.60 -3.42 6.20
CA CYS A 212 2.26 -2.74 4.95
C CYS A 212 3.40 -2.85 3.92
N MET A 213 4.64 -2.57 4.33
CA MET A 213 5.80 -2.67 3.45
C MET A 213 6.01 -4.08 2.93
N LEU A 214 5.91 -5.10 3.79
CA LEU A 214 6.01 -6.50 3.39
C LEU A 214 4.87 -6.91 2.45
N THR A 215 3.64 -6.53 2.76
CA THR A 215 2.48 -6.84 1.93
C THR A 215 2.60 -6.21 0.54
N LEU A 216 3.07 -4.96 0.43
CA LEU A 216 3.32 -4.30 -0.84
C LEU A 216 4.48 -4.96 -1.61
N LEU A 217 5.56 -5.34 -0.94
CA LEU A 217 6.72 -5.98 -1.56
C LEU A 217 6.33 -7.33 -2.19
N PHE A 218 5.55 -8.14 -1.47
CA PHE A 218 5.12 -9.47 -1.91
C PHE A 218 3.72 -9.49 -2.52
N GLN A 219 3.18 -8.34 -2.91
CA GLN A 219 1.81 -8.22 -3.42
C GLN A 219 1.48 -9.18 -4.56
N THR A 220 2.39 -9.35 -5.53
CA THR A 220 2.17 -10.26 -6.68
C THR A 220 2.13 -11.71 -6.28
N GLU A 221 3.05 -12.12 -5.41
CA GLU A 221 3.17 -13.48 -4.93
C GLU A 221 1.96 -13.85 -4.06
N ILE A 222 1.56 -12.94 -3.17
CA ILE A 222 0.38 -13.08 -2.34
C ILE A 222 -0.88 -13.26 -3.20
N LEU A 223 -1.07 -12.40 -4.19
CA LEU A 223 -2.24 -12.49 -5.06
C LEU A 223 -2.22 -13.76 -5.91
N ARG A 224 -1.05 -14.18 -6.41
CA ARG A 224 -0.93 -15.47 -7.11
C ARG A 224 -1.33 -16.65 -6.22
N LEU A 225 -0.88 -16.68 -4.98
CA LEU A 225 -1.24 -17.74 -4.03
C LEU A 225 -2.74 -17.76 -3.76
N ILE A 226 -3.36 -16.60 -3.55
CA ILE A 226 -4.80 -16.51 -3.31
C ILE A 226 -5.60 -17.01 -4.52
N PHE A 227 -5.20 -16.62 -5.74
CA PHE A 227 -5.92 -16.99 -6.98
C PHE A 227 -5.54 -18.37 -7.53
N LEU A 228 -4.47 -19.01 -7.05
CA LEU A 228 -4.17 -20.42 -7.36
C LEU A 228 -5.03 -21.37 -6.52
N VAL A 229 -5.59 -20.90 -5.41
CA VAL A 229 -6.44 -21.70 -4.52
C VAL A 229 -7.92 -21.63 -4.95
N TYR A 230 -8.29 -20.68 -5.83
CA TYR A 230 -9.60 -20.52 -6.45
C TYR A 230 -9.52 -20.74 -7.97
#